data_000240a2dfb16c9e8c078d713b688bff
#
_entry.id   000240a2dfb16c9e8c078d713b688bff
#
_cell.length_a   1.000
_cell.length_b   1.000
_cell.length_c   1.000
_cell.angle_alpha   90.00
_cell.angle_beta   90.00
_cell.angle_gamma   90.00
#
_symmetry.space_group_name_H-M   'P 1'
#
loop_
_entity.id
_entity.type
_entity.pdbx_description
1 polymer ?
#
loop_
_entity_poly.entity_id
_entity_poly.type
_entity_poly.pdbx_seq_one_letter_code
_entity_poly.pdbx_strand_id
1 'polypeptide(L)'
;MLVTNHVLSGAVIGASTRRVAPAFLAGIVSHFVLDAAPHWGKWRGRPKFMQVAVPDGLLGLAMMAAMTAVAPRGRRAAVLAGMTGAALPDLDKPSRVFFGRSPFPHVVDAFHWKIQNEAPHRFKYEVAAGLAFALAAVGLLRGVRRLSVRQVLP
;
A
#
# COMPACT_ATOMS: atom_id res chain seq x y z
N MET A 1 -7.38 -6.50 -0.70
CA MET A 1 -7.56 -5.27 0.14
C MET A 1 -7.55 -4.03 -0.76
N LEU A 2 -8.01 -2.86 -0.30
CA LEU A 2 -7.90 -1.60 -1.06
C LEU A 2 -6.42 -1.21 -1.24
N VAL A 3 -6.07 -0.68 -2.42
CA VAL A 3 -4.67 -0.28 -2.72
C VAL A 3 -4.17 0.83 -1.80
N THR A 4 -5.06 1.71 -1.35
CA THR A 4 -4.74 2.74 -0.35
C THR A 4 -4.18 2.12 0.95
N ASN A 5 -4.75 1.01 1.43
CA ASN A 5 -4.26 0.33 2.63
C ASN A 5 -2.91 -0.34 2.41
N HIS A 6 -2.67 -0.93 1.23
CA HIS A 6 -1.34 -1.43 0.85
C HIS A 6 -0.31 -0.29 0.82
N VAL A 7 -0.63 0.84 0.21
CA VAL A 7 0.24 2.03 0.20
C VAL A 7 0.57 2.49 1.62
N LEU A 8 -0.41 2.59 2.50
CA LEU A 8 -0.20 3.03 3.89
C LEU A 8 0.65 2.03 4.69
N SER A 9 0.44 0.71 4.51
CA SER A 9 1.31 -0.30 5.11
C SER A 9 2.74 -0.20 4.59
N GLY A 10 2.92 0.01 3.29
CA GLY A 10 4.21 0.27 2.66
C GLY A 10 4.92 1.52 3.20
N ALA A 11 4.16 2.58 3.53
CA ALA A 11 4.69 3.77 4.17
C ALA A 11 5.24 3.48 5.57
N VAL A 12 4.54 2.67 6.38
CA VAL A 12 5.01 2.19 7.69
C VAL A 12 6.33 1.43 7.54
N ILE A 13 6.40 0.49 6.59
CA ILE A 13 7.59 -0.32 6.31
C ILE A 13 8.76 0.57 5.91
N GLY A 14 8.57 1.48 4.95
CA GLY A 14 9.62 2.37 4.48
C GLY A 14 10.10 3.34 5.54
N ALA A 15 9.20 3.85 6.40
CA ALA A 15 9.55 4.68 7.54
C ALA A 15 10.40 3.92 8.58
N SER A 16 10.22 2.62 8.72
CA SER A 16 10.93 1.78 9.68
C SER A 16 12.28 1.27 9.18
N THR A 17 12.37 0.82 7.92
CA THR A 17 13.54 0.11 7.39
C THR A 17 14.72 0.99 7.00
N ARG A 18 14.54 2.26 6.66
CA ARG A 18 15.55 3.22 6.16
C ARG A 18 16.27 2.84 4.85
N ARG A 19 16.11 1.63 4.36
CA ARG A 19 16.81 1.09 3.19
C ARG A 19 15.81 0.83 2.06
N VAL A 20 16.15 1.25 0.84
CA VAL A 20 15.25 1.21 -0.33
C VAL A 20 14.87 -0.23 -0.70
N ALA A 21 15.85 -1.10 -0.95
CA ALA A 21 15.59 -2.46 -1.40
C ALA A 21 14.84 -3.30 -0.34
N PRO A 22 15.23 -3.33 0.95
CA PRO A 22 14.44 -4.00 1.98
C PRO A 22 13.02 -3.45 2.12
N ALA A 23 12.81 -2.13 2.01
CA ALA A 23 11.49 -1.54 2.08
C ALA A 23 10.60 -2.01 0.92
N PHE A 24 11.13 -2.02 -0.30
CA PHE A 24 10.42 -2.49 -1.49
C PHE A 24 10.01 -3.96 -1.38
N LEU A 25 10.95 -4.85 -1.03
CA LEU A 25 10.69 -6.28 -0.89
C LEU A 25 9.70 -6.57 0.25
N ALA A 26 9.87 -5.91 1.40
CA ALA A 26 8.93 -6.05 2.52
C ALA A 26 7.54 -5.48 2.16
N GLY A 27 7.47 -4.45 1.33
CA GLY A 27 6.23 -3.94 0.75
C GLY A 27 5.48 -5.02 -0.05
N ILE A 28 6.17 -5.70 -0.97
CA ILE A 28 5.60 -6.81 -1.74
C ILE A 28 5.08 -7.92 -0.82
N VAL A 29 5.87 -8.31 0.19
CA VAL A 29 5.46 -9.35 1.15
C VAL A 29 4.22 -8.89 1.94
N SER A 30 4.20 -7.63 2.41
CA SER A 30 3.07 -7.08 3.15
C SER A 30 1.78 -7.08 2.33
N HIS A 31 1.86 -6.82 1.02
CA HIS A 31 0.71 -6.91 0.12
C HIS A 31 0.02 -8.27 0.23
N PHE A 32 0.78 -9.34 -0.01
CA PHE A 32 0.22 -10.69 0.02
C PHE A 32 -0.29 -11.11 1.40
N VAL A 33 0.38 -10.69 2.47
CA VAL A 33 -0.07 -10.93 3.85
C VAL A 33 -1.41 -10.24 4.12
N LEU A 34 -1.57 -9.00 3.67
CA LEU A 34 -2.79 -8.23 3.85
C LEU A 34 -3.95 -8.76 3.00
N ASP A 35 -3.68 -9.26 1.79
CA ASP A 35 -4.70 -9.88 0.94
C ASP A 35 -5.14 -11.25 1.45
N ALA A 36 -4.28 -11.97 2.16
CA ALA A 36 -4.63 -13.19 2.87
C ALA A 36 -5.46 -12.93 4.15
N ALA A 37 -5.36 -11.72 4.72
CA ALA A 37 -6.19 -11.33 5.85
C ALA A 37 -7.64 -11.05 5.42
N PRO A 38 -8.63 -11.19 6.33
CA PRO A 38 -10.02 -10.86 6.02
C PRO A 38 -10.19 -9.39 5.63
N HIS A 39 -10.57 -9.12 4.38
CA HIS A 39 -10.74 -7.77 3.85
C HIS A 39 -12.00 -7.61 2.98
N TRP A 40 -12.32 -6.38 2.62
CA TRP A 40 -13.47 -6.05 1.80
C TRP A 40 -13.17 -6.27 0.32
N GLY A 41 -14.14 -6.86 -0.42
CA GLY A 41 -13.99 -7.15 -1.83
C GLY A 41 -15.18 -7.92 -2.39
N LYS A 42 -14.99 -8.61 -3.52
CA LYS A 42 -16.01 -9.38 -4.27
C LYS A 42 -17.12 -8.51 -4.86
N TRP A 43 -16.76 -7.49 -5.63
CA TRP A 43 -17.75 -6.73 -6.39
C TRP A 43 -18.22 -7.49 -7.62
N ARG A 44 -19.54 -7.53 -7.80
CA ARG A 44 -20.12 -8.16 -8.99
C ARG A 44 -20.11 -7.18 -10.16
N GLY A 45 -19.40 -7.56 -11.23
CA GLY A 45 -19.35 -6.86 -12.51
C GLY A 45 -18.37 -5.70 -12.56
N ARG A 46 -17.87 -5.44 -13.78
CA ARG A 46 -16.89 -4.39 -14.08
C ARG A 46 -17.31 -2.98 -13.63
N PRO A 47 -18.58 -2.53 -13.80
CA PRO A 47 -18.95 -1.19 -13.38
C PRO A 47 -18.79 -0.96 -11.87
N LYS A 48 -19.22 -1.90 -11.02
CA LYS A 48 -19.05 -1.79 -9.57
C LYS A 48 -17.59 -1.83 -9.16
N PHE A 49 -16.79 -2.70 -9.78
CA PHE A 49 -15.35 -2.74 -9.57
C PHE A 49 -14.71 -1.38 -9.86
N MET A 50 -15.01 -0.77 -11.03
CA MET A 50 -14.43 0.52 -11.41
C MET A 50 -14.86 1.68 -10.51
N GLN A 51 -16.09 1.66 -9.99
CA GLN A 51 -16.57 2.66 -9.02
C GLN A 51 -15.78 2.67 -7.71
N VAL A 52 -15.16 1.56 -7.34
CA VAL A 52 -14.29 1.45 -6.16
C VAL A 52 -12.83 1.62 -6.55
N ALA A 53 -12.36 0.92 -7.56
CA ALA A 53 -10.95 0.85 -7.93
C ALA A 53 -10.38 2.20 -8.40
N VAL A 54 -11.18 3.03 -9.10
CA VAL A 54 -10.69 4.34 -9.57
C VAL A 54 -10.51 5.32 -8.42
N PRO A 55 -11.51 5.57 -7.55
CA PRO A 55 -11.30 6.45 -6.38
C PRO A 55 -10.20 5.95 -5.44
N ASP A 56 -10.13 4.64 -5.18
CA ASP A 56 -9.11 4.04 -4.34
C ASP A 56 -7.71 4.19 -4.94
N GLY A 57 -7.55 3.94 -6.25
CA GLY A 57 -6.29 4.15 -6.96
C GLY A 57 -5.82 5.61 -6.90
N LEU A 58 -6.72 6.57 -7.12
CA LEU A 58 -6.42 8.00 -7.00
C LEU A 58 -6.04 8.38 -5.57
N LEU A 59 -6.75 7.87 -4.58
CA LEU A 59 -6.43 8.09 -3.17
C LEU A 59 -5.07 7.48 -2.81
N GLY A 60 -4.79 6.26 -3.28
CA GLY A 60 -3.49 5.60 -3.11
C GLY A 60 -2.34 6.44 -3.65
N LEU A 61 -2.47 6.98 -4.86
CA LEU A 61 -1.47 7.88 -5.46
C LEU A 61 -1.32 9.18 -4.65
N ALA A 62 -2.41 9.77 -4.20
CA ALA A 62 -2.38 10.95 -3.34
C ALA A 62 -1.67 10.66 -2.01
N MET A 63 -1.92 9.49 -1.40
CA MET A 63 -1.22 9.05 -0.18
C MET A 63 0.27 8.82 -0.45
N MET A 64 0.66 8.23 -1.58
CA MET A 64 2.07 8.08 -1.94
C MET A 64 2.77 9.44 -2.03
N ALA A 65 2.17 10.40 -2.70
CA ALA A 65 2.70 11.77 -2.80
C ALA A 65 2.80 12.43 -1.42
N ALA A 66 1.73 12.41 -0.63
CA ALA A 66 1.67 13.03 0.69
C ALA A 66 2.69 12.43 1.66
N MET A 67 2.74 11.10 1.80
CA MET A 67 3.67 10.41 2.70
C MET A 67 5.13 10.64 2.30
N THR A 68 5.43 10.66 0.99
CA THR A 68 6.76 10.98 0.50
C THR A 68 7.15 12.45 0.80
N ALA A 69 6.23 13.38 0.62
CA ALA A 69 6.47 14.80 0.87
C ALA A 69 6.74 15.10 2.35
N VAL A 70 5.96 14.50 3.27
CA VAL A 70 6.13 14.70 4.72
C VAL A 70 7.27 13.88 5.32
N ALA A 71 7.76 12.87 4.63
CA ALA A 71 8.89 12.07 5.09
C ALA A 71 10.18 12.91 5.17
N PRO A 72 11.00 12.72 6.21
CA PRO A 72 12.35 13.31 6.29
C PRO A 72 13.15 12.95 5.03
N ARG A 73 13.99 13.91 4.54
CA ARG A 73 14.74 13.73 3.28
C ARG A 73 15.47 12.38 3.19
N GLY A 74 16.14 11.96 4.27
CA GLY A 74 16.86 10.66 4.33
C GLY A 74 15.98 9.41 4.38
N ARG A 75 14.64 9.55 4.41
CA ARG A 75 13.69 8.44 4.43
C ARG A 75 12.79 8.37 3.19
N ARG A 76 12.72 9.45 2.41
CA ARG A 76 11.79 9.57 1.27
C ARG A 76 11.88 8.41 0.30
N ALA A 77 13.09 8.04 -0.09
CA ALA A 77 13.32 6.95 -1.03
C ALA A 77 12.85 5.60 -0.47
N ALA A 78 13.10 5.31 0.81
CA ALA A 78 12.66 4.07 1.45
C ALA A 78 11.12 4.05 1.64
N VAL A 79 10.51 5.19 2.01
CA VAL A 79 9.05 5.32 2.14
C VAL A 79 8.38 5.11 0.78
N LEU A 80 8.88 5.77 -0.27
CA LEU A 80 8.35 5.57 -1.62
C LEU A 80 8.51 4.12 -2.09
N ALA A 81 9.68 3.52 -1.86
CA ALA A 81 9.94 2.12 -2.23
C ALA A 81 9.01 1.15 -1.52
N GLY A 82 8.77 1.32 -0.20
CA GLY A 82 7.83 0.49 0.55
C GLY A 82 6.40 0.59 0.01
N MET A 83 5.94 1.81 -0.27
CA MET A 83 4.62 2.04 -0.85
C MET A 83 4.50 1.46 -2.27
N THR A 84 5.51 1.66 -3.11
CA THR A 84 5.53 1.09 -4.46
C THR A 84 5.53 -0.43 -4.43
N GLY A 85 6.37 -1.04 -3.58
CA GLY A 85 6.40 -2.49 -3.42
C GLY A 85 5.05 -3.05 -2.94
N ALA A 86 4.39 -2.37 -2.00
CA ALA A 86 3.10 -2.79 -1.48
C ALA A 86 1.94 -2.61 -2.48
N ALA A 87 2.02 -1.66 -3.41
CA ALA A 87 1.00 -1.45 -4.44
C ALA A 87 1.27 -2.27 -5.72
N LEU A 88 2.51 -2.71 -5.94
CA LEU A 88 2.95 -3.31 -7.20
C LEU A 88 2.13 -4.53 -7.63
N PRO A 89 1.82 -5.54 -6.77
CA PRO A 89 1.07 -6.71 -7.20
C PRO A 89 -0.31 -6.38 -7.76
N ASP A 90 -0.95 -5.32 -7.30
CA ASP A 90 -2.27 -4.87 -7.79
C ASP A 90 -2.24 -4.26 -9.20
N LEU A 91 -1.07 -4.06 -9.82
CA LEU A 91 -0.97 -3.60 -11.21
C LEU A 91 -1.58 -4.61 -12.20
N ASP A 92 -1.77 -5.85 -11.82
CA ASP A 92 -2.50 -6.84 -12.62
C ASP A 92 -3.91 -6.35 -12.98
N LYS A 93 -4.61 -5.71 -12.05
CA LYS A 93 -6.00 -5.26 -12.18
C LYS A 93 -6.16 -4.12 -13.21
N PRO A 94 -5.52 -2.95 -13.06
CA PRO A 94 -5.61 -1.90 -14.07
C PRO A 94 -5.00 -2.34 -15.40
N SER A 95 -3.93 -3.13 -15.40
CA SER A 95 -3.33 -3.61 -16.64
C SER A 95 -4.28 -4.50 -17.46
N ARG A 96 -5.02 -5.40 -16.81
CA ARG A 96 -6.08 -6.19 -17.47
C ARG A 96 -7.22 -5.32 -18.00
N VAL A 97 -7.59 -4.27 -17.26
CA VAL A 97 -8.68 -3.35 -17.65
C VAL A 97 -8.31 -2.54 -18.89
N PHE A 98 -7.11 -1.97 -18.94
CA PHE A 98 -6.69 -1.04 -19.99
C PHE A 98 -5.95 -1.70 -21.15
N PHE A 99 -5.22 -2.79 -20.90
CA PHE A 99 -4.36 -3.45 -21.90
C PHE A 99 -4.76 -4.90 -22.18
N GLY A 100 -5.80 -5.43 -21.51
CA GLY A 100 -6.32 -6.79 -21.72
C GLY A 100 -5.44 -7.91 -21.15
N ARG A 101 -4.29 -7.60 -20.52
CA ARG A 101 -3.34 -8.58 -19.97
C ARG A 101 -2.70 -8.10 -18.68
N SER A 102 -2.28 -9.06 -17.85
CA SER A 102 -1.44 -8.78 -16.68
C SER A 102 0.01 -8.54 -17.10
N PRO A 103 0.77 -7.70 -16.37
CA PRO A 103 2.21 -7.57 -16.55
C PRO A 103 3.00 -8.72 -15.90
N PHE A 104 2.33 -9.55 -15.10
CA PHE A 104 2.98 -10.62 -14.33
C PHE A 104 2.84 -12.00 -15.01
N PRO A 105 3.76 -12.95 -14.72
CA PRO A 105 3.60 -14.33 -15.12
C PRO A 105 2.32 -14.95 -14.51
N HIS A 106 1.70 -15.88 -15.25
CA HIS A 106 0.45 -16.54 -14.85
C HIS A 106 0.53 -17.17 -13.44
N VAL A 107 1.68 -17.70 -13.04
CA VAL A 107 1.87 -18.29 -11.70
C VAL A 107 1.72 -17.25 -10.59
N VAL A 108 2.18 -16.02 -10.80
CA VAL A 108 2.05 -14.91 -9.86
C VAL A 108 0.60 -14.48 -9.76
N ASP A 109 -0.07 -14.31 -10.90
CA ASP A 109 -1.50 -13.99 -10.93
C ASP A 109 -2.35 -15.05 -10.24
N ALA A 110 -2.10 -16.34 -10.54
CA ALA A 110 -2.82 -17.44 -9.92
C ALA A 110 -2.62 -17.49 -8.40
N PHE A 111 -1.40 -17.25 -7.92
CA PHE A 111 -1.11 -17.14 -6.50
C PHE A 111 -1.84 -15.96 -5.88
N HIS A 112 -1.77 -14.75 -6.47
CA HIS A 112 -2.44 -13.54 -6.00
C HIS A 112 -3.95 -13.74 -5.89
N TRP A 113 -4.59 -14.36 -6.88
CA TRP A 113 -6.01 -14.71 -6.86
C TRP A 113 -6.37 -15.70 -5.76
N LYS A 114 -5.52 -16.69 -5.55
CA LYS A 114 -5.78 -17.78 -4.59
C LYS A 114 -5.80 -17.30 -3.14
N ILE A 115 -4.95 -16.33 -2.79
CA ILE A 115 -4.83 -15.85 -1.41
C ILE A 115 -5.90 -14.85 -0.99
N GLN A 116 -6.67 -14.27 -1.94
CA GLN A 116 -7.68 -13.24 -1.66
C GLN A 116 -8.75 -13.73 -0.68
N ASN A 117 -8.78 -13.13 0.51
CA ASN A 117 -9.77 -13.44 1.55
C ASN A 117 -10.85 -12.35 1.63
N GLU A 118 -11.59 -12.18 0.54
CA GLU A 118 -12.54 -11.10 0.34
C GLU A 118 -13.96 -11.45 0.78
N ALA A 119 -14.67 -10.46 1.35
CA ALA A 119 -16.12 -10.51 1.53
C ALA A 119 -16.78 -9.13 1.51
N PRO A 120 -18.00 -8.97 0.96
CA PRO A 120 -18.63 -7.66 0.75
C PRO A 120 -19.06 -6.96 2.05
N HIS A 121 -19.23 -7.69 3.14
CA HIS A 121 -19.64 -7.14 4.45
C HIS A 121 -18.48 -6.64 5.31
N ARG A 122 -17.22 -6.73 4.83
CA ARG A 122 -16.01 -6.43 5.61
C ARG A 122 -15.49 -5.00 5.46
N PHE A 123 -16.28 -4.06 4.95
CA PHE A 123 -15.86 -2.67 4.76
C PHE A 123 -15.28 -2.02 6.01
N LYS A 124 -15.83 -2.33 7.20
CA LYS A 124 -15.29 -1.84 8.47
C LYS A 124 -13.82 -2.23 8.73
N TYR A 125 -13.38 -3.37 8.24
CA TYR A 125 -11.99 -3.81 8.38
C TYR A 125 -11.04 -2.99 7.49
N GLU A 126 -11.50 -2.60 6.29
CA GLU A 126 -10.76 -1.66 5.43
C GLU A 126 -10.53 -0.32 6.12
N VAL A 127 -11.60 0.24 6.70
CA VAL A 127 -11.52 1.53 7.40
C VAL A 127 -10.59 1.42 8.62
N ALA A 128 -10.74 0.37 9.42
CA ALA A 128 -9.90 0.16 10.60
C ALA A 128 -8.42 -0.02 10.24
N ALA A 129 -8.11 -0.82 9.22
CA ALA A 129 -6.76 -1.03 8.72
C ALA A 129 -6.15 0.27 8.19
N GLY A 130 -6.90 1.02 7.36
CA GLY A 130 -6.46 2.29 6.81
C GLY A 130 -6.11 3.31 7.89
N LEU A 131 -6.98 3.46 8.89
CA LEU A 131 -6.74 4.35 10.03
C LEU A 131 -5.50 3.91 10.83
N ALA A 132 -5.38 2.61 11.13
CA ALA A 132 -4.23 2.08 11.87
C ALA A 132 -2.91 2.33 11.14
N PHE A 133 -2.84 2.03 9.85
CA PHE A 133 -1.63 2.26 9.05
C PHE A 133 -1.33 3.76 8.89
N ALA A 134 -2.34 4.60 8.66
CA ALA A 134 -2.15 6.05 8.56
C ALA A 134 -1.57 6.63 9.86
N LEU A 135 -2.15 6.28 11.01
CA LEU A 135 -1.66 6.71 12.32
C LEU A 135 -0.25 6.21 12.59
N ALA A 136 0.05 4.95 12.29
CA ALA A 136 1.38 4.37 12.46
C ALA A 136 2.41 5.07 11.57
N ALA A 137 2.11 5.27 10.27
CA ALA A 137 3.00 5.95 9.34
C ALA A 137 3.31 7.39 9.79
N VAL A 138 2.26 8.16 10.11
CA VAL A 138 2.42 9.55 10.58
C VAL A 138 3.20 9.60 11.90
N GLY A 139 2.91 8.71 12.86
CA GLY A 139 3.61 8.61 14.14
C GLY A 139 5.09 8.33 13.96
N LEU A 140 5.46 7.36 13.12
CA LEU A 140 6.85 7.02 12.81
C LEU A 140 7.59 8.18 12.12
N LEU A 141 6.97 8.81 11.12
CA LEU A 141 7.58 9.92 10.38
C LEU A 141 7.80 11.15 11.26
N ARG A 142 6.84 11.46 12.16
CA ARG A 142 6.99 12.56 13.15
C ARG A 142 8.06 12.24 14.19
N GLY A 143 8.12 11.01 14.70
CA GLY A 143 9.15 10.57 15.65
C GLY A 143 10.56 10.73 15.09
N VAL A 144 10.78 10.28 13.86
CA VAL A 144 12.06 10.43 13.16
C VAL A 144 12.45 11.91 12.99
N ARG A 145 11.48 12.76 12.62
CA ARG A 145 11.73 14.20 12.44
C ARG A 145 12.17 14.88 13.75
N ARG A 146 11.54 14.53 14.87
CA ARG A 146 11.91 15.07 16.21
C ARG A 146 13.31 14.66 16.63
N LEU A 147 13.71 13.42 16.40
CA LEU A 147 15.04 12.93 16.72
C LEU A 147 16.13 13.63 15.87
N SER A 148 15.88 13.85 14.59
CA SER A 148 16.81 14.56 13.70
C SER A 148 17.02 16.01 14.11
N VAL A 149 15.99 16.71 14.58
CA VAL A 149 16.10 18.10 15.08
C VAL A 149 16.91 18.17 16.38
N ARG A 150 16.72 17.21 17.30
CA ARG A 150 17.48 17.18 18.58
C ARG A 150 18.97 16.91 18.41
N GLN A 151 19.38 16.26 17.32
CA GLN A 151 20.81 15.99 17.03
C GLN A 151 21.54 17.17 16.38
N VAL A 152 20.84 18.21 15.97
CA VAL A 152 21.40 19.39 15.29
C VAL A 152 21.47 20.62 16.22
N LEU A 153 20.80 20.57 17.36
CA LEU A 153 20.89 21.64 18.37
C LEU A 153 22.03 21.33 19.33
N PRO A 154 22.98 22.29 19.54
CA PRO A 154 24.11 22.15 20.49
C PRO A 154 23.61 22.03 21.93
#